data_1dedac8c18e41ef09ca5a395019ac927
#
_entry.id   1dedac8c18e41ef09ca5a395019ac927
#
_cell.length_a   1.000
_cell.length_b   1.000
_cell.length_c   1.000
_cell.angle_alpha   90.00
_cell.angle_beta   90.00
_cell.angle_gamma   90.00
#
_symmetry.space_group_name_H-M   'P 1'
#
loop_
_entity.id
_entity.type
_entity.pdbx_description
1 polymer ?
#
loop_
_entity_poly.entity_id
_entity_poly.type
_entity_poly.pdbx_seq_one_letter_code
_entity_poly.pdbx_strand_id
1 'polypeptide(L)'
;MHTGNSIIMHAPKQTIFETAANLELWPKILPHYRYITYLERGEKRNLVVMAAVRSGIPISWTSEQTIDRERCEVRFHHLKKFTKGMDVVWTFDETPDGVLVQIIHDMKFRIPPLAPIADPIIGGFFIHYVANQTLQHMKTYLEARS
;
A
#
# COMPACT_ATOMS: atom_id res chain seq x y z
N MET A 1 -15.25 -0.46 -6.13
CA MET A 1 -14.29 0.64 -5.93
C MET A 1 -12.98 0.32 -6.64
N HIS A 2 -12.48 1.27 -7.37
CA HIS A 2 -11.19 1.17 -8.04
C HIS A 2 -10.50 2.52 -7.88
N THR A 3 -9.28 2.53 -7.30
CA THR A 3 -8.54 3.77 -7.11
C THR A 3 -7.06 3.54 -7.38
N GLY A 4 -6.39 4.57 -7.90
CA GLY A 4 -4.97 4.53 -8.21
C GLY A 4 -4.25 5.75 -7.67
N ASN A 5 -3.04 5.52 -7.18
CA ASN A 5 -2.12 6.56 -6.74
C ASN A 5 -0.79 6.33 -7.43
N SER A 6 -0.12 7.40 -7.81
CA SER A 6 1.19 7.28 -8.45
C SER A 6 2.08 8.46 -8.11
N ILE A 7 3.39 8.23 -8.21
CA ILE A 7 4.40 9.26 -8.00
C ILE A 7 5.69 8.85 -8.73
N ILE A 8 6.49 9.84 -9.12
CA ILE A 8 7.81 9.60 -9.67
C ILE A 8 8.83 9.68 -8.53
N MET A 9 9.69 8.67 -8.42
CA MET A 9 10.77 8.63 -7.43
C MET A 9 12.12 8.59 -8.13
N HIS A 10 13.07 9.35 -7.58
CA HIS A 10 14.44 9.44 -8.12
C HIS A 10 15.38 8.62 -7.25
N ALA A 11 15.34 7.31 -7.44
CA ALA A 11 16.20 6.33 -6.78
C ALA A 11 16.24 5.08 -7.68
N PRO A 12 17.21 4.16 -7.47
CA PRO A 12 17.24 2.93 -8.25
C PRO A 12 15.97 2.11 -8.05
N LYS A 13 15.42 1.58 -9.14
CA LYS A 13 14.18 0.79 -9.13
C LYS A 13 14.23 -0.33 -8.10
N GLN A 14 15.34 -1.07 -8.04
CA GLN A 14 15.50 -2.19 -7.11
C GLN A 14 15.43 -1.70 -5.65
N THR A 15 16.04 -0.57 -5.34
CA THR A 15 16.01 0.01 -4.00
C THR A 15 14.59 0.41 -3.61
N ILE A 16 13.85 1.03 -4.53
CA ILE A 16 12.45 1.42 -4.30
C ILE A 16 11.59 0.17 -4.05
N PHE A 17 11.75 -0.84 -4.89
CA PHE A 17 11.01 -2.09 -4.77
C PHE A 17 11.27 -2.77 -3.41
N GLU A 18 12.54 -2.92 -3.02
CA GLU A 18 12.88 -3.56 -1.76
C GLU A 18 12.37 -2.76 -0.54
N THR A 19 12.36 -1.44 -0.63
CA THR A 19 11.79 -0.57 0.42
C THR A 19 10.29 -0.79 0.53
N ALA A 20 9.58 -0.83 -0.59
CA ALA A 20 8.13 -1.06 -0.61
C ALA A 20 7.77 -2.47 -0.11
N ALA A 21 8.64 -3.46 -0.36
CA ALA A 21 8.42 -4.83 0.07
C ALA A 21 8.72 -5.04 1.56
N ASN A 22 9.54 -4.17 2.16
CA ASN A 22 10.00 -4.33 3.54
C ASN A 22 9.06 -3.66 4.54
N LEU A 23 8.06 -4.39 5.01
CA LEU A 23 7.05 -3.85 5.92
C LEU A 23 7.59 -3.50 7.31
N GLU A 24 8.71 -4.06 7.73
CA GLU A 24 9.34 -3.68 9.00
C GLU A 24 9.77 -2.21 9.01
N LEU A 25 10.12 -1.70 7.84
CA LEU A 25 10.57 -0.32 7.69
C LEU A 25 9.39 0.68 7.71
N TRP A 26 8.20 0.24 7.28
CA TRP A 26 7.07 1.13 7.07
C TRP A 26 6.70 1.98 8.29
N PRO A 27 6.51 1.43 9.49
CA PRO A 27 6.18 2.29 10.64
C PRO A 27 7.26 3.29 11.02
N LYS A 28 8.50 3.03 10.59
CA LYS A 28 9.64 3.90 10.90
C LYS A 28 9.75 5.11 9.98
N ILE A 29 9.26 4.97 8.73
CA ILE A 29 9.39 6.03 7.72
C ILE A 29 8.04 6.61 7.29
N LEU A 30 6.93 5.94 7.63
CA LEU A 30 5.58 6.35 7.25
C LEU A 30 4.82 6.75 8.51
N PRO A 31 4.73 8.06 8.83
CA PRO A 31 4.19 8.51 10.12
C PRO A 31 2.69 8.23 10.31
N HIS A 32 1.96 7.96 9.23
CA HIS A 32 0.55 7.61 9.32
C HIS A 32 0.29 6.13 9.65
N TYR A 33 1.33 5.28 9.59
CA TYR A 33 1.25 3.90 10.04
C TYR A 33 1.55 3.82 11.53
N ARG A 34 0.67 3.13 12.28
CA ARG A 34 0.83 2.95 13.71
C ARG A 34 1.69 1.74 14.02
N TYR A 35 1.39 0.60 13.37
CA TYR A 35 2.16 -0.63 13.51
C TYR A 35 1.86 -1.59 12.36
N ILE A 36 2.77 -2.54 12.18
CA ILE A 36 2.57 -3.69 11.29
C ILE A 36 3.03 -4.91 12.08
N THR A 37 2.15 -5.91 12.20
CA THR A 37 2.42 -7.14 12.93
C THR A 37 2.41 -8.31 11.97
N TYR A 38 3.49 -9.07 11.93
CA TYR A 38 3.55 -10.30 11.14
C TYR A 38 2.86 -11.43 11.90
N LEU A 39 1.86 -12.04 11.27
CA LEU A 39 1.23 -13.27 11.76
C LEU A 39 1.96 -14.49 11.22
N GLU A 40 2.41 -14.41 9.95
CA GLU A 40 3.24 -15.42 9.30
C GLU A 40 4.27 -14.71 8.43
N ARG A 41 5.50 -15.20 8.41
CA ARG A 41 6.59 -14.63 7.61
C ARG A 41 7.15 -15.63 6.62
N GLY A 42 7.51 -15.13 5.44
CA GLY A 42 8.21 -15.90 4.41
C GLY A 42 8.94 -14.96 3.46
N GLU A 43 9.71 -15.49 2.54
CA GLU A 43 10.46 -14.69 1.59
C GLU A 43 9.58 -14.09 0.49
N LYS A 44 8.54 -14.81 0.09
CA LYS A 44 7.66 -14.41 -1.01
C LYS A 44 6.26 -14.04 -0.54
N ARG A 45 5.88 -14.46 0.64
CA ARG A 45 4.52 -14.31 1.15
C ARG A 45 4.53 -14.10 2.64
N ASN A 46 3.77 -13.10 3.09
CA ASN A 46 3.61 -12.77 4.50
C ASN A 46 2.13 -12.58 4.82
N LEU A 47 1.74 -12.92 6.03
CA LEU A 47 0.43 -12.60 6.56
C LEU A 47 0.62 -11.55 7.64
N VAL A 48 -0.04 -10.39 7.49
CA VAL A 48 0.22 -9.22 8.34
C VAL A 48 -1.07 -8.52 8.77
N VAL A 49 -1.01 -7.91 9.95
CA VAL A 49 -1.98 -6.91 10.38
C VAL A 49 -1.33 -5.55 10.22
N MET A 50 -2.00 -4.65 9.53
CA MET A 50 -1.51 -3.30 9.25
C MET A 50 -2.46 -2.29 9.89
N ALA A 51 -1.91 -1.27 10.53
CA ALA A 51 -2.72 -0.26 11.20
C ALA A 51 -2.22 1.14 10.85
N ALA A 52 -3.16 1.98 10.43
CA ALA A 52 -2.89 3.36 10.04
C ALA A 52 -3.87 4.30 10.75
N VAL A 53 -3.65 5.60 10.60
CA VAL A 53 -4.51 6.62 11.20
C VAL A 53 -4.68 7.79 10.23
N ARG A 54 -5.89 8.34 10.18
CA ARG A 54 -6.15 9.61 9.50
C ARG A 54 -7.03 10.49 10.39
N SER A 55 -6.56 11.72 10.65
CA SER A 55 -7.30 12.70 11.45
C SER A 55 -7.73 12.14 12.81
N GLY A 56 -6.86 11.35 13.44
CA GLY A 56 -7.14 10.71 14.72
C GLY A 56 -8.02 9.46 14.63
N ILE A 57 -8.52 9.11 13.44
CA ILE A 57 -9.37 7.92 13.26
C ILE A 57 -8.50 6.73 12.88
N PRO A 58 -8.43 5.71 13.75
CA PRO A 58 -7.61 4.53 13.46
C PRO A 58 -8.33 3.57 12.51
N ILE A 59 -7.54 2.91 11.67
CA ILE A 59 -8.04 1.83 10.82
C ILE A 59 -7.00 0.71 10.81
N SER A 60 -7.47 -0.54 10.80
CA SER A 60 -6.58 -1.69 10.68
C SER A 60 -7.16 -2.70 9.72
N TRP A 61 -6.29 -3.48 9.11
CA TRP A 61 -6.69 -4.56 8.21
C TRP A 61 -5.69 -5.70 8.27
N THR A 62 -6.17 -6.89 7.89
CA THR A 62 -5.33 -8.09 7.80
C THR A 62 -5.15 -8.38 6.32
N SER A 63 -3.91 -8.56 5.92
CA SER A 63 -3.58 -8.73 4.51
C SER A 63 -2.54 -9.81 4.29
N GLU A 64 -2.66 -10.47 3.14
CA GLU A 64 -1.61 -11.35 2.63
C GLU A 64 -0.76 -10.54 1.65
N GLN A 65 0.52 -10.41 1.96
CA GLN A 65 1.48 -9.75 1.08
C GLN A 65 2.18 -10.80 0.24
N THR A 66 2.24 -10.56 -1.07
CA THR A 66 3.01 -11.38 -2.01
C THR A 66 4.09 -10.52 -2.67
N ILE A 67 5.33 -11.00 -2.65
CA ILE A 67 6.47 -10.30 -3.24
C ILE A 67 6.93 -11.08 -4.47
N ASP A 68 6.79 -10.48 -5.64
CA ASP A 68 7.20 -11.08 -6.91
C ASP A 68 8.45 -10.36 -7.42
N ARG A 69 9.61 -10.96 -7.19
CA ARG A 69 10.88 -10.34 -7.55
C ARG A 69 11.17 -10.41 -9.05
N GLU A 70 10.61 -11.40 -9.75
CA GLU A 70 10.79 -11.50 -11.19
C GLU A 70 10.04 -10.39 -11.92
N ARG A 71 8.79 -10.14 -11.53
CA ARG A 71 7.97 -9.08 -12.12
C ARG A 71 8.21 -7.72 -11.48
N CYS A 72 8.91 -7.69 -10.35
CA CYS A 72 9.10 -6.48 -9.54
C CYS A 72 7.75 -5.87 -9.15
N GLU A 73 6.93 -6.68 -8.47
CA GLU A 73 5.61 -6.30 -7.99
C GLU A 73 5.43 -6.68 -6.53
N VAL A 74 4.68 -5.87 -5.81
CA VAL A 74 4.24 -6.19 -4.45
C VAL A 74 2.72 -6.19 -4.46
N ARG A 75 2.10 -7.24 -3.96
CA ARG A 75 0.64 -7.39 -3.93
C ARG A 75 0.17 -7.59 -2.51
N PHE A 76 -1.02 -7.07 -2.23
CA PHE A 76 -1.72 -7.28 -0.97
C PHE A 76 -3.13 -7.75 -1.27
N HIS A 77 -3.60 -8.74 -0.53
CA HIS A 77 -4.98 -9.20 -0.61
C HIS A 77 -5.58 -9.12 0.79
N HIS A 78 -6.63 -8.32 0.95
CA HIS A 78 -7.25 -8.10 2.26
C HIS A 78 -8.17 -9.26 2.60
N LEU A 79 -8.07 -9.76 3.84
CA LEU A 79 -8.69 -11.01 4.25
C LEU A 79 -9.91 -10.85 5.15
N LYS A 80 -10.08 -9.69 5.81
CA LYS A 80 -11.10 -9.52 6.84
C LYS A 80 -11.77 -8.15 6.81
N LYS A 81 -12.97 -8.08 7.42
CA LYS A 81 -13.75 -6.87 7.66
C LYS A 81 -14.19 -6.17 6.37
N PHE A 82 -14.34 -4.84 6.39
CA PHE A 82 -14.90 -4.07 5.28
C PHE A 82 -14.06 -4.14 4.01
N THR A 83 -12.75 -4.30 4.14
CA THR A 83 -11.85 -4.36 2.99
C THR A 83 -11.60 -5.78 2.49
N LYS A 84 -12.28 -6.78 3.06
CA LYS A 84 -12.12 -8.18 2.66
C LYS A 84 -12.35 -8.34 1.15
N GLY A 85 -11.39 -8.97 0.51
CA GLY A 85 -11.43 -9.19 -0.94
C GLY A 85 -10.78 -8.08 -1.76
N MET A 86 -10.33 -6.99 -1.13
CA MET A 86 -9.65 -5.93 -1.85
C MET A 86 -8.25 -6.40 -2.27
N ASP A 87 -7.95 -6.18 -3.54
CA ASP A 87 -6.63 -6.43 -4.10
C ASP A 87 -5.88 -5.13 -4.28
N VAL A 88 -4.60 -5.14 -3.90
CA VAL A 88 -3.70 -4.01 -4.03
C VAL A 88 -2.47 -4.48 -4.79
N VAL A 89 -2.05 -3.72 -5.80
CA VAL A 89 -0.81 -4.01 -6.52
C VAL A 89 0.06 -2.76 -6.59
N TRP A 90 1.34 -2.95 -6.28
CA TRP A 90 2.38 -1.96 -6.45
C TRP A 90 3.20 -2.31 -7.68
N THR A 91 3.38 -1.35 -8.58
CA THR A 91 4.21 -1.50 -9.78
C THR A 91 5.29 -0.42 -9.83
N PHE A 92 6.40 -0.74 -10.49
CA PHE A 92 7.59 0.10 -10.52
C PHE A 92 8.12 0.09 -11.96
N ASP A 93 8.00 1.23 -12.66
CA ASP A 93 8.38 1.32 -14.07
C ASP A 93 9.39 2.44 -14.28
N GLU A 94 10.52 2.10 -14.89
CA GLU A 94 11.53 3.09 -15.23
C GLU A 94 11.04 3.97 -16.38
N THR A 95 11.16 5.29 -16.21
CA THR A 95 10.78 6.28 -17.22
C THR A 95 11.91 7.28 -17.40
N PRO A 96 11.86 8.12 -18.45
CA PRO A 96 12.86 9.19 -18.61
C PRO A 96 12.91 10.17 -17.44
N ASP A 97 11.82 10.30 -16.68
CA ASP A 97 11.71 11.25 -15.57
C ASP A 97 12.05 10.65 -14.21
N GLY A 98 12.28 9.32 -14.14
CA GLY A 98 12.53 8.60 -12.92
C GLY A 98 11.72 7.30 -12.89
N VAL A 99 11.53 6.72 -11.71
CA VAL A 99 10.75 5.49 -11.56
C VAL A 99 9.30 5.85 -11.22
N LEU A 100 8.37 5.44 -12.07
CA LEU A 100 6.94 5.61 -11.81
C LEU A 100 6.50 4.50 -10.86
N VAL A 101 6.09 4.89 -9.66
CA VAL A 101 5.58 3.97 -8.64
C VAL A 101 4.07 4.14 -8.56
N GLN A 102 3.34 3.06 -8.73
CA GLN A 102 1.87 3.09 -8.73
C GLN A 102 1.32 2.09 -7.71
N ILE A 103 0.25 2.49 -7.03
CA ILE A 103 -0.52 1.62 -6.14
C ILE A 103 -1.95 1.60 -6.67
N ILE A 104 -2.43 0.43 -7.04
CA ILE A 104 -3.79 0.24 -7.54
C ILE A 104 -4.58 -0.56 -6.52
N HIS A 105 -5.71 -0.02 -6.09
CA HIS A 105 -6.66 -0.68 -5.20
C HIS A 105 -7.91 -1.06 -5.99
N ASP A 106 -8.35 -2.30 -5.88
CA ASP A 106 -9.52 -2.80 -6.58
C ASP A 106 -10.38 -3.64 -5.65
N MET A 107 -11.66 -3.30 -5.53
CA MET A 107 -12.58 -3.96 -4.63
C MET A 107 -14.02 -3.83 -5.11
N LYS A 108 -14.79 -4.92 -4.97
CA LYS A 108 -16.24 -4.90 -5.15
C LYS A 108 -16.92 -5.13 -3.80
N PHE A 109 -17.84 -4.22 -3.42
CA PHE A 109 -18.61 -4.41 -2.20
C PHE A 109 -19.65 -5.51 -2.42
N ARG A 110 -19.77 -6.40 -1.42
CA ARG A 110 -20.67 -7.55 -1.49
C ARG A 110 -22.15 -7.16 -1.44
N ILE A 111 -22.46 -6.03 -0.79
CA ILE A 111 -23.81 -5.53 -0.62
C ILE A 111 -23.93 -4.27 -1.48
N PRO A 112 -24.47 -4.39 -2.72
CA PRO A 112 -24.52 -3.26 -3.66
C PRO A 112 -25.17 -1.98 -3.13
N PRO A 113 -26.24 -2.01 -2.30
CA PRO A 113 -26.83 -0.78 -1.77
C PRO A 113 -25.89 0.05 -0.89
N LEU A 114 -24.84 -0.56 -0.32
CA LEU A 114 -23.87 0.16 0.51
C LEU A 114 -22.73 0.78 -0.28
N ALA A 115 -22.53 0.36 -1.53
CA ALA A 115 -21.42 0.83 -2.35
C ALA A 115 -21.41 2.36 -2.52
N PRO A 116 -22.55 3.05 -2.81
CA PRO A 116 -22.55 4.50 -2.97
C PRO A 116 -22.13 5.27 -1.71
N ILE A 117 -22.31 4.66 -0.53
CA ILE A 117 -21.93 5.26 0.75
C ILE A 117 -20.50 4.86 1.13
N ALA A 118 -20.17 3.57 0.97
CA ALA A 118 -18.88 3.01 1.37
C ALA A 118 -17.73 3.50 0.50
N ASP A 119 -17.92 3.62 -0.82
CA ASP A 119 -16.87 4.03 -1.74
C ASP A 119 -16.24 5.39 -1.41
N PRO A 120 -17.00 6.47 -1.18
CA PRO A 120 -16.37 7.76 -0.83
C PRO A 120 -15.61 7.71 0.50
N ILE A 121 -16.11 6.96 1.49
CA ILE A 121 -15.47 6.88 2.81
C ILE A 121 -14.24 5.99 2.77
N ILE A 122 -14.38 4.74 2.32
CA ILE A 122 -13.27 3.78 2.30
C ILE A 122 -12.27 4.17 1.22
N GLY A 123 -12.73 4.44 -0.01
CA GLY A 123 -11.87 4.74 -1.14
C GLY A 123 -11.19 6.11 -1.02
N GLY A 124 -11.97 7.17 -0.82
CA GLY A 124 -11.43 8.54 -0.78
C GLY A 124 -10.83 8.91 0.55
N PHE A 125 -11.57 8.70 1.63
CA PHE A 125 -11.12 9.14 2.95
C PHE A 125 -9.93 8.34 3.48
N PHE A 126 -9.98 7.01 3.41
CA PHE A 126 -8.92 6.17 3.96
C PHE A 126 -7.92 5.69 2.93
N ILE A 127 -8.36 4.93 1.93
CA ILE A 127 -7.44 4.21 1.02
C ILE A 127 -6.61 5.18 0.19
N HIS A 128 -7.26 6.14 -0.46
CA HIS A 128 -6.55 7.12 -1.27
C HIS A 128 -5.57 7.95 -0.44
N TYR A 129 -5.99 8.39 0.75
CA TYR A 129 -5.14 9.13 1.66
C TYR A 129 -3.94 8.31 2.12
N VAL A 130 -4.16 7.10 2.62
CA VAL A 130 -3.08 6.24 3.12
C VAL A 130 -2.09 5.93 2.01
N ALA A 131 -2.57 5.59 0.80
CA ALA A 131 -1.70 5.31 -0.33
C ALA A 131 -0.89 6.53 -0.75
N ASN A 132 -1.53 7.71 -0.81
CA ASN A 132 -0.86 8.94 -1.20
C ASN A 132 0.23 9.34 -0.20
N GLN A 133 -0.07 9.26 1.09
CA GLN A 133 0.90 9.55 2.15
C GLN A 133 2.06 8.55 2.12
N THR A 134 1.76 7.28 1.86
CA THR A 134 2.78 6.24 1.74
C THR A 134 3.76 6.56 0.62
N LEU A 135 3.25 6.91 -0.56
CA LEU A 135 4.10 7.26 -1.70
C LEU A 135 4.95 8.51 -1.42
N GLN A 136 4.35 9.56 -0.87
CA GLN A 136 5.06 10.81 -0.60
C GLN A 136 6.18 10.63 0.43
N HIS A 137 5.90 9.98 1.53
CA HIS A 137 6.91 9.78 2.58
C HIS A 137 8.00 8.79 2.16
N MET A 138 7.64 7.77 1.39
CA MET A 138 8.62 6.83 0.85
C MET A 138 9.55 7.52 -0.14
N LYS A 139 9.01 8.37 -1.02
CA LYS A 139 9.80 9.20 -1.94
C LYS A 139 10.79 10.07 -1.16
N THR A 140 10.32 10.78 -0.14
CA THR A 140 11.18 11.65 0.68
C THR A 140 12.31 10.86 1.32
N TYR A 141 11.97 9.70 1.91
CA TYR A 141 12.96 8.83 2.54
C TYR A 141 14.03 8.35 1.55
N LEU A 142 13.61 7.86 0.39
CA LEU A 142 14.51 7.30 -0.60
C LEU A 142 15.39 8.38 -1.28
N GLU A 143 14.82 9.54 -1.59
CA GLU A 143 15.57 10.61 -2.26
C GLU A 143 16.57 11.29 -1.33
N ALA A 144 16.30 11.29 -0.04
CA ALA A 144 17.25 11.82 0.94
C ALA A 144 18.52 10.96 1.07
N ARG A 145 18.48 9.70 0.61
CA ARG A 145 19.57 8.74 0.68
C ARG A 145 20.38 8.62 -0.60
N SER A 146 19.91 9.20 -1.68
CA SER A 146 20.58 9.09 -2.99
C SER A 146 21.55 10.23 -3.25
#